data_e8cd05f06bfe2c5f8eb7e218c1d3f66c
#
_entry.id   e8cd05f06bfe2c5f8eb7e218c1d3f66c
#
_cell.length_a   1.000
_cell.length_b   1.000
_cell.length_c   1.000
_cell.angle_alpha   90.00
_cell.angle_beta   90.00
_cell.angle_gamma   90.00
#
_symmetry.space_group_name_H-M   'P 1'
#
loop_
_entity.id
_entity.type
_entity.pdbx_description
1 polymer ?
#
loop_
_entity_poly.entity_id
_entity_poly.type
_entity_poly.pdbx_seq_one_letter_code
_entity_poly.pdbx_strand_id
1 'polypeptide(L)'
;MRRRAARPPLIIEGFDPMSVAVDTSPCTWVDLEGNPASPPPLNRLPSPIDVLSGRSTPSFDGLRLRNPDTFRCGSLHQFAHTWDSYMTGIKGYDEVRPWIHNGIHIPNFFQHYKGTFNGRTFDSDVPPPMFFQNDSVCHEFKDFISTTILKRLAEGSMKCLGRVGVDPPPYVVNALSVEPTKPRLILSMRAVNLFCKDTPFRLTPLSDIVRHIPDQSFFTGLDDTQGYKHLSLTEESMPFCGFEFSGYWFVDTTLPFGWKNSAYCYFSVGEVLSEWLRAQGVYTELWIDDRFLGMAPPL
;
A
#
# COMPACT_ATOMS: atom_id res chain seq x y z
N MET A 1 -11.35 -16.96 33.64
CA MET A 1 -10.68 -16.99 32.31
C MET A 1 -9.69 -18.14 32.25
N ARG A 2 -9.93 -19.16 31.44
CA ARG A 2 -8.97 -20.25 31.23
C ARG A 2 -7.77 -19.68 30.45
N ARG A 3 -6.55 -19.68 31.03
CA ARG A 3 -5.32 -19.42 30.29
C ARG A 3 -5.26 -20.45 29.15
N ARG A 4 -5.38 -20.00 27.90
CA ARG A 4 -5.04 -20.87 26.76
C ARG A 4 -3.57 -21.24 26.93
N ALA A 5 -3.27 -22.55 26.94
CA ALA A 5 -1.90 -23.02 26.93
C ALA A 5 -1.17 -22.41 25.74
N ALA A 6 0.06 -21.95 25.97
CA ALA A 6 0.91 -21.45 24.89
C ALA A 6 1.06 -22.58 23.86
N ARG A 7 0.68 -22.32 22.62
CA ARG A 7 0.89 -23.27 21.53
C ARG A 7 2.38 -23.31 21.19
N PRO A 8 2.91 -24.48 20.77
CA PRO A 8 4.28 -24.54 20.30
C PRO A 8 4.43 -23.58 19.10
N PRO A 9 5.60 -22.95 18.95
CA PRO A 9 5.87 -22.08 17.82
C PRO A 9 5.73 -22.88 16.51
N LEU A 10 5.15 -22.24 15.48
CA LEU A 10 5.07 -22.82 14.15
C LEU A 10 6.45 -22.69 13.50
N ILE A 11 7.14 -23.80 13.33
CA ILE A 11 8.42 -23.86 12.61
C ILE A 11 8.22 -24.63 11.32
N ILE A 12 8.69 -24.07 10.20
CA ILE A 12 8.59 -24.68 8.88
C ILE A 12 10.00 -25.07 8.43
N GLU A 13 10.18 -26.35 8.16
CA GLU A 13 11.45 -26.88 7.69
C GLU A 13 11.78 -26.33 6.28
N GLY A 14 13.02 -25.88 6.10
CA GLY A 14 13.47 -25.30 4.83
C GLY A 14 13.02 -23.86 4.54
N PHE A 15 12.26 -23.23 5.45
CA PHE A 15 11.89 -21.81 5.33
C PHE A 15 13.09 -20.93 5.71
N ASP A 16 13.71 -20.29 4.72
CA ASP A 16 14.85 -19.38 4.93
C ASP A 16 14.57 -18.00 4.31
N PRO A 17 13.93 -17.09 5.08
CA PRO A 17 13.62 -15.75 4.60
C PRO A 17 14.86 -14.85 4.47
N MET A 18 15.99 -15.21 5.09
CA MET A 18 17.21 -14.41 5.05
C MET A 18 17.99 -14.57 3.76
N SER A 19 17.72 -15.62 3.00
CA SER A 19 18.33 -15.86 1.68
C SER A 19 17.66 -15.09 0.54
N VAL A 20 16.52 -14.47 0.78
CA VAL A 20 15.74 -13.77 -0.25
C VAL A 20 16.35 -12.40 -0.53
N ALA A 21 16.85 -12.21 -1.74
CA ALA A 21 17.28 -10.90 -2.21
C ALA A 21 16.09 -10.07 -2.69
N VAL A 22 16.10 -8.78 -2.35
CA VAL A 22 15.13 -7.82 -2.92
C VAL A 22 15.49 -7.61 -4.38
N ASP A 23 14.50 -7.72 -5.26
CA ASP A 23 14.67 -7.35 -6.66
C ASP A 23 14.80 -5.84 -6.80
N THR A 24 16.01 -5.36 -6.99
CA THR A 24 16.32 -3.93 -7.15
C THR A 24 16.39 -3.49 -8.61
N SER A 25 16.13 -4.40 -9.57
CA SER A 25 16.19 -4.02 -10.99
C SER A 25 15.17 -2.91 -11.28
N PRO A 26 15.53 -1.80 -11.95
CA PRO A 26 14.60 -0.68 -12.16
C PRO A 26 13.43 -1.12 -13.05
N CYS A 27 12.22 -0.75 -12.68
CA CYS A 27 11.06 -0.83 -13.57
C CYS A 27 11.25 0.27 -14.62
N THR A 28 11.81 -0.06 -15.77
CA THR A 28 12.10 0.89 -16.84
C THR A 28 11.31 0.55 -18.08
N TRP A 29 10.90 1.58 -18.79
CA TRP A 29 10.44 1.41 -20.15
C TRP A 29 11.60 0.95 -21.03
N VAL A 30 11.30 0.02 -21.92
CA VAL A 30 12.24 -0.48 -22.93
C VAL A 30 11.59 -0.46 -24.30
N ASP A 31 12.41 -0.32 -25.34
CA ASP A 31 11.97 -0.53 -26.72
C ASP A 31 11.72 -2.03 -27.02
N LEU A 32 11.39 -2.34 -28.26
CA LEU A 32 11.15 -3.73 -28.67
C LEU A 32 12.40 -4.60 -28.59
N GLU A 33 13.58 -3.99 -28.75
CA GLU A 33 14.89 -4.64 -28.65
C GLU A 33 15.33 -4.82 -27.18
N GLY A 34 14.62 -4.17 -26.22
CA GLY A 34 14.91 -4.27 -24.79
C GLY A 34 15.91 -3.23 -24.27
N ASN A 35 16.26 -2.22 -25.07
CA ASN A 35 17.08 -1.11 -24.61
C ASN A 35 16.25 -0.14 -23.75
N PRO A 36 16.88 0.52 -22.75
CA PRO A 36 16.20 1.55 -21.95
C PRO A 36 15.58 2.62 -22.84
N ALA A 37 14.30 2.89 -22.64
CA ALA A 37 13.55 3.92 -23.37
C ALA A 37 12.76 4.76 -22.36
N SER A 38 12.43 5.98 -22.76
CA SER A 38 11.55 6.86 -21.97
C SER A 38 10.22 7.05 -22.70
N PRO A 39 9.08 6.91 -22.01
CA PRO A 39 7.81 7.28 -22.60
C PRO A 39 7.83 8.76 -22.96
N PRO A 40 7.06 9.20 -23.99
CA PRO A 40 6.97 10.59 -24.33
C PRO A 40 6.49 11.41 -23.11
N PRO A 41 7.00 12.64 -22.91
CA PRO A 41 6.52 13.52 -21.85
C PRO A 41 5.01 13.71 -21.94
N LEU A 42 4.31 13.77 -20.81
CA LEU A 42 2.85 13.92 -20.76
C LEU A 42 2.33 15.13 -21.54
N ASN A 43 3.09 16.23 -21.61
CA ASN A 43 2.72 17.40 -22.39
C ASN A 43 2.78 17.19 -23.92
N ARG A 44 3.34 16.07 -24.37
CA ARG A 44 3.35 15.65 -25.79
C ARG A 44 2.33 14.55 -26.08
N LEU A 45 1.68 14.02 -25.05
CA LEU A 45 0.58 13.10 -25.25
C LEU A 45 -0.63 13.88 -25.74
N PRO A 46 -1.43 13.31 -26.65
CA PRO A 46 -2.70 13.91 -27.03
C PRO A 46 -3.57 14.08 -25.78
N SER A 47 -4.45 15.08 -25.81
CA SER A 47 -5.37 15.28 -24.71
C SER A 47 -6.20 14.01 -24.47
N PRO A 48 -6.57 13.70 -23.24
CA PRO A 48 -7.43 12.56 -22.98
C PRO A 48 -8.70 12.57 -23.81
N ILE A 49 -9.24 13.75 -24.11
CA ILE A 49 -10.43 13.91 -24.94
C ILE A 49 -10.18 13.49 -26.40
N ASP A 50 -9.00 13.78 -26.95
CA ASP A 50 -8.65 13.36 -28.31
C ASP A 50 -8.44 11.85 -28.40
N VAL A 51 -7.88 11.24 -27.36
CA VAL A 51 -7.70 9.78 -27.27
C VAL A 51 -9.06 9.09 -27.20
N LEU A 52 -9.91 9.49 -26.26
CA LEU A 52 -11.23 8.85 -26.05
C LEU A 52 -12.20 9.09 -27.20
N SER A 53 -12.07 10.22 -27.94
CA SER A 53 -12.87 10.48 -29.13
C SER A 53 -12.34 9.78 -30.38
N GLY A 54 -11.23 9.05 -30.29
CA GLY A 54 -10.59 8.41 -31.44
C GLY A 54 -9.89 9.38 -32.40
N ARG A 55 -9.73 10.66 -32.03
CA ARG A 55 -9.02 11.65 -32.83
C ARG A 55 -7.51 11.49 -32.78
N SER A 56 -7.02 10.88 -31.73
CA SER A 56 -5.61 10.61 -31.55
C SER A 56 -5.42 9.35 -30.68
N THR A 57 -4.37 8.60 -30.95
CA THR A 57 -3.92 7.50 -30.09
C THR A 57 -2.57 7.87 -29.50
N PRO A 58 -2.36 7.72 -28.19
CA PRO A 58 -1.02 7.86 -27.64
C PRO A 58 -0.15 6.77 -28.27
N SER A 59 0.92 7.17 -28.93
CA SER A 59 1.86 6.23 -29.48
C SER A 59 2.81 5.78 -28.39
N PHE A 60 2.48 4.68 -27.74
CA PHE A 60 3.42 3.85 -27.00
C PHE A 60 3.92 2.68 -27.85
N ASP A 61 3.71 2.77 -29.18
CA ASP A 61 4.15 1.76 -30.13
C ASP A 61 5.64 1.55 -30.00
N GLY A 62 6.02 0.30 -29.79
CA GLY A 62 7.41 -0.08 -29.56
C GLY A 62 7.94 0.08 -28.14
N LEU A 63 7.12 0.57 -27.20
CA LEU A 63 7.50 0.64 -25.78
C LEU A 63 6.80 -0.44 -24.96
N ARG A 64 7.56 -1.04 -24.04
CA ARG A 64 7.03 -1.98 -23.06
C ARG A 64 7.73 -1.80 -21.72
N LEU A 65 7.07 -2.20 -20.64
CA LEU A 65 7.76 -2.33 -19.36
C LEU A 65 8.68 -3.55 -19.39
N ARG A 66 9.90 -3.37 -18.92
CA ARG A 66 10.78 -4.49 -18.62
C ARG A 66 10.20 -5.19 -17.39
N ASN A 67 9.95 -6.49 -17.49
CA ASN A 67 9.34 -7.29 -16.43
C ASN A 67 7.98 -6.74 -15.94
N PRO A 68 6.96 -6.64 -16.81
CA PRO A 68 5.64 -6.08 -16.43
C PRO A 68 4.95 -6.88 -15.32
N ASP A 69 5.29 -8.17 -15.17
CA ASP A 69 4.76 -9.05 -14.14
C ASP A 69 5.46 -8.90 -12.77
N THR A 70 6.57 -8.16 -12.72
CA THR A 70 7.30 -7.93 -11.47
C THR A 70 6.78 -6.69 -10.79
N PHE A 71 5.94 -6.90 -9.77
CA PHE A 71 5.50 -5.80 -8.91
C PHE A 71 6.67 -5.32 -8.02
N ARG A 72 6.78 -4.00 -7.87
CA ARG A 72 7.73 -3.35 -6.94
C ARG A 72 7.01 -2.43 -6.00
N CYS A 73 7.35 -2.56 -4.74
CA CYS A 73 6.81 -1.69 -3.71
C CYS A 73 7.49 -0.32 -3.70
N GLY A 74 6.82 0.66 -3.08
CA GLY A 74 7.36 2.01 -2.92
C GLY A 74 7.53 2.78 -4.23
N SER A 75 6.76 2.44 -5.27
CA SER A 75 6.89 3.06 -6.59
C SER A 75 6.66 4.57 -6.56
N LEU A 76 5.75 5.08 -5.71
CA LEU A 76 5.51 6.51 -5.58
C LEU A 76 6.76 7.25 -5.07
N HIS A 77 7.49 6.67 -4.12
CA HIS A 77 8.75 7.24 -3.64
C HIS A 77 9.82 7.31 -4.76
N GLN A 78 9.91 6.28 -5.61
CA GLN A 78 10.85 6.28 -6.74
C GLN A 78 10.54 7.37 -7.76
N PHE A 79 9.29 7.75 -7.90
CA PHE A 79 8.81 8.77 -8.84
C PHE A 79 8.43 10.10 -8.17
N ALA A 80 8.89 10.36 -6.95
CA ALA A 80 8.53 11.55 -6.18
C ALA A 80 8.79 12.87 -6.93
N HIS A 81 9.93 12.98 -7.62
CA HIS A 81 10.23 14.18 -8.42
C HIS A 81 9.31 14.34 -9.64
N THR A 82 8.85 13.23 -10.20
CA THR A 82 7.85 13.26 -11.28
C THR A 82 6.52 13.79 -10.73
N TRP A 83 6.12 13.34 -9.54
CA TRP A 83 4.95 13.88 -8.86
C TRP A 83 5.08 15.38 -8.60
N ASP A 84 6.21 15.87 -8.11
CA ASP A 84 6.46 17.32 -7.95
C ASP A 84 6.18 18.08 -9.26
N SER A 85 6.66 17.55 -10.39
CA SER A 85 6.54 18.21 -11.69
C SER A 85 5.10 18.40 -12.17
N TYR A 86 4.18 17.49 -11.80
CA TYR A 86 2.80 17.50 -12.25
C TYR A 86 1.80 17.93 -11.19
N MET A 87 2.08 17.69 -9.92
CA MET A 87 1.13 17.87 -8.84
C MET A 87 1.35 19.16 -8.04
N THR A 88 2.46 19.87 -8.24
CA THR A 88 2.69 21.17 -7.58
C THR A 88 1.55 22.14 -7.91
N GLY A 89 0.90 22.67 -6.88
CA GLY A 89 -0.26 23.55 -6.99
C GLY A 89 -1.61 22.82 -7.10
N ILE A 90 -1.61 21.49 -7.18
CA ILE A 90 -2.84 20.69 -7.11
C ILE A 90 -3.29 20.61 -5.65
N LYS A 91 -4.59 20.76 -5.45
CA LYS A 91 -5.20 20.70 -4.11
C LYS A 91 -4.87 19.41 -3.40
N GLY A 92 -4.42 19.52 -2.15
CA GLY A 92 -4.04 18.38 -1.28
C GLY A 92 -2.63 17.85 -1.50
N TYR A 93 -1.90 18.30 -2.54
CA TYR A 93 -0.56 17.79 -2.81
C TYR A 93 0.43 18.11 -1.69
N ASP A 94 0.42 19.32 -1.15
CA ASP A 94 1.35 19.73 -0.09
C ASP A 94 1.20 18.86 1.18
N GLU A 95 0.02 18.30 1.42
CA GLU A 95 -0.25 17.41 2.56
C GLU A 95 0.36 16.01 2.35
N VAL A 96 0.28 15.48 1.13
CA VAL A 96 0.73 14.11 0.81
C VAL A 96 2.16 14.06 0.29
N ARG A 97 2.72 15.18 -0.16
CA ARG A 97 4.08 15.31 -0.68
C ARG A 97 5.13 14.73 0.27
N PRO A 98 5.12 15.01 1.59
CA PRO A 98 6.06 14.39 2.52
C PRO A 98 5.94 12.87 2.56
N TRP A 99 4.75 12.31 2.39
CA TRP A 99 4.55 10.86 2.38
C TRP A 99 5.15 10.20 1.13
N ILE A 100 5.04 10.88 -0.02
CA ILE A 100 5.60 10.42 -1.29
C ILE A 100 7.13 10.49 -1.27
N HIS A 101 7.71 11.55 -0.70
CA HIS A 101 9.16 11.76 -0.66
C HIS A 101 9.87 10.95 0.42
N ASN A 102 9.30 10.90 1.63
CA ASN A 102 10.00 10.39 2.81
C ASN A 102 9.39 9.10 3.36
N GLY A 103 8.22 8.70 2.85
CA GLY A 103 7.42 7.63 3.45
C GLY A 103 6.48 8.14 4.54
N ILE A 104 5.53 7.29 4.91
CA ILE A 104 4.52 7.60 5.93
C ILE A 104 5.09 7.33 7.32
N HIS A 105 5.01 8.34 8.17
CA HIS A 105 5.47 8.28 9.56
C HIS A 105 4.30 7.96 10.50
N ILE A 106 4.13 6.69 10.86
CA ILE A 106 3.02 6.19 11.72
C ILE A 106 2.92 6.96 13.04
N PRO A 107 4.03 7.31 13.74
CA PRO A 107 3.95 8.09 14.96
C PRO A 107 3.22 9.43 14.84
N ASN A 108 3.18 10.07 13.67
CA ASN A 108 2.42 11.31 13.46
C ASN A 108 0.90 11.12 13.58
N PHE A 109 0.44 9.88 13.56
CA PHE A 109 -0.97 9.53 13.75
C PHE A 109 -1.28 9.12 15.17
N PHE A 110 -0.32 9.05 16.07
CA PHE A 110 -0.58 8.71 17.46
C PHE A 110 -1.27 9.83 18.20
N GLN A 111 -2.05 9.43 19.19
CA GLN A 111 -2.72 10.27 20.15
C GLN A 111 -2.75 9.58 21.51
N HIS A 112 -2.98 10.33 22.55
CA HIS A 112 -3.13 9.81 23.89
C HIS A 112 -4.24 8.74 23.94
N TYR A 113 -3.88 7.56 24.47
CA TYR A 113 -4.85 6.51 24.74
C TYR A 113 -4.85 6.14 26.23
N LYS A 114 -6.04 6.24 26.81
CA LYS A 114 -6.31 5.78 28.18
C LYS A 114 -7.41 4.74 28.14
N GLY A 115 -7.06 3.48 28.49
CA GLY A 115 -8.04 2.39 28.45
C GLY A 115 -7.43 1.04 28.74
N THR A 116 -8.25 -0.01 28.60
CA THR A 116 -7.84 -1.39 28.83
C THR A 116 -7.99 -2.22 27.56
N PHE A 117 -6.95 -2.96 27.20
CA PHE A 117 -6.98 -3.88 26.09
C PHE A 117 -6.31 -5.20 26.48
N ASN A 118 -6.98 -6.33 26.22
CA ASN A 118 -6.51 -7.67 26.60
C ASN A 118 -6.07 -7.80 28.07
N GLY A 119 -6.79 -7.12 28.99
CA GLY A 119 -6.50 -7.15 30.43
C GLY A 119 -5.31 -6.30 30.89
N ARG A 120 -4.68 -5.53 30.00
CA ARG A 120 -3.63 -4.54 30.33
C ARG A 120 -4.23 -3.13 30.24
N THR A 121 -3.90 -2.30 31.21
CA THR A 121 -4.29 -0.88 31.21
C THR A 121 -3.17 -0.03 30.62
N PHE A 122 -3.54 0.94 29.82
CA PHE A 122 -2.66 1.87 29.13
C PHE A 122 -3.07 3.31 29.49
N ASP A 123 -2.08 4.19 29.58
CA ASP A 123 -2.23 5.62 29.76
C ASP A 123 -0.97 6.27 29.17
N SER A 124 -0.94 6.44 27.83
CA SER A 124 0.24 6.96 27.12
C SER A 124 -0.08 7.47 25.72
N ASP A 125 0.84 8.29 25.16
CA ASP A 125 0.72 8.89 23.83
C ASP A 125 1.19 7.95 22.70
N VAL A 126 1.96 6.92 23.06
CA VAL A 126 2.50 5.95 22.11
C VAL A 126 2.25 4.53 22.59
N PRO A 127 2.03 3.56 21.68
CA PRO A 127 1.92 2.16 22.07
C PRO A 127 3.22 1.70 22.75
N PRO A 128 3.17 1.06 23.91
CA PRO A 128 4.36 0.44 24.52
C PRO A 128 4.79 -0.81 23.75
N PRO A 129 5.99 -1.36 24.03
CA PRO A 129 6.38 -2.65 23.47
C PRO A 129 5.36 -3.74 23.82
N MET A 130 4.92 -4.47 22.81
CA MET A 130 3.88 -5.50 22.94
C MET A 130 4.23 -6.71 22.09
N PHE A 131 3.77 -7.87 22.56
CA PHE A 131 3.90 -9.14 21.86
C PHE A 131 2.56 -9.85 21.81
N PHE A 132 2.13 -10.24 20.61
CA PHE A 132 0.91 -11.01 20.36
C PHE A 132 1.24 -12.29 19.61
N GLN A 133 0.62 -13.39 20.03
CA GLN A 133 0.74 -14.67 19.34
C GLN A 133 -0.15 -14.69 18.11
N ASN A 134 0.31 -15.35 17.05
CA ASN A 134 -0.44 -15.56 15.82
C ASN A 134 -1.73 -16.36 16.06
N ASP A 135 -2.74 -16.09 15.24
CA ASP A 135 -4.00 -16.82 15.29
C ASP A 135 -3.80 -18.29 14.88
N SER A 136 -4.65 -19.15 15.42
CA SER A 136 -4.56 -20.59 15.13
C SER A 136 -4.71 -20.95 13.67
N VAL A 137 -5.45 -20.15 12.92
CA VAL A 137 -5.63 -20.31 11.47
C VAL A 137 -4.30 -20.32 10.72
N CYS A 138 -3.27 -19.66 11.23
CA CYS A 138 -1.95 -19.64 10.60
C CYS A 138 -1.31 -21.03 10.48
N HIS A 139 -1.68 -21.99 11.34
CA HIS A 139 -1.19 -23.37 11.22
C HIS A 139 -1.77 -24.09 10.00
N GLU A 140 -3.02 -23.81 9.67
CA GLU A 140 -3.71 -24.40 8.51
C GLU A 140 -3.21 -23.78 7.20
N PHE A 141 -2.84 -22.48 7.22
CA PHE A 141 -2.40 -21.72 6.05
C PHE A 141 -0.88 -21.48 6.02
N LYS A 142 -0.10 -22.33 6.68
CA LYS A 142 1.36 -22.14 6.80
C LYS A 142 2.09 -21.99 5.44
N ASP A 143 1.70 -22.79 4.45
CA ASP A 143 2.35 -22.78 3.14
C ASP A 143 1.99 -21.51 2.35
N PHE A 144 0.74 -21.06 2.43
CA PHE A 144 0.30 -19.77 1.89
C PHE A 144 1.06 -18.60 2.53
N ILE A 145 1.21 -18.61 3.87
CA ILE A 145 1.93 -17.55 4.60
C ILE A 145 3.38 -17.54 4.19
N SER A 146 4.05 -18.70 4.15
CA SER A 146 5.46 -18.82 3.72
C SER A 146 5.69 -18.25 2.34
N THR A 147 4.88 -18.68 1.37
CA THR A 147 4.96 -18.21 -0.02
C THR A 147 4.72 -16.70 -0.10
N THR A 148 3.73 -16.20 0.66
CA THR A 148 3.42 -14.76 0.70
C THR A 148 4.56 -13.95 1.29
N ILE A 149 5.18 -14.41 2.38
CA ILE A 149 6.33 -13.73 2.99
C ILE A 149 7.52 -13.69 2.03
N LEU A 150 7.91 -14.83 1.43
CA LEU A 150 9.03 -14.87 0.49
C LEU A 150 8.80 -13.94 -0.71
N LYS A 151 7.58 -13.94 -1.25
CA LYS A 151 7.19 -13.00 -2.31
C LYS A 151 7.33 -11.53 -1.85
N ARG A 152 6.80 -11.18 -0.68
CA ARG A 152 6.86 -9.81 -0.15
C ARG A 152 8.29 -9.35 0.17
N LEU A 153 9.17 -10.27 0.59
CA LEU A 153 10.60 -9.99 0.76
C LEU A 153 11.27 -9.67 -0.58
N ALA A 154 11.00 -10.48 -1.61
CA ALA A 154 11.53 -10.26 -2.96
C ALA A 154 11.01 -8.94 -3.56
N GLU A 155 9.74 -8.60 -3.35
CA GLU A 155 9.14 -7.32 -3.78
C GLU A 155 9.64 -6.11 -2.97
N GLY A 156 10.28 -6.33 -1.82
CA GLY A 156 10.73 -5.28 -0.91
C GLY A 156 9.63 -4.68 -0.01
N SER A 157 8.40 -5.22 -0.03
CA SER A 157 7.30 -4.75 0.84
C SER A 157 7.38 -5.28 2.28
N MET A 158 8.42 -6.04 2.58
CA MET A 158 8.69 -6.62 3.90
C MET A 158 10.20 -6.76 4.10
N LYS A 159 10.66 -6.65 5.36
CA LYS A 159 12.04 -6.97 5.74
C LYS A 159 12.03 -8.09 6.78
N CYS A 160 12.98 -9.03 6.67
CA CYS A 160 13.34 -9.95 7.74
C CYS A 160 14.37 -9.26 8.65
N LEU A 161 14.09 -9.19 9.95
CA LEU A 161 15.00 -8.57 10.93
C LEU A 161 15.97 -9.58 11.57
N GLY A 162 15.73 -10.89 11.35
CA GLY A 162 16.56 -11.94 11.91
C GLY A 162 15.76 -13.00 12.67
N ARG A 163 16.46 -13.79 13.51
CA ARG A 163 15.91 -14.97 14.20
C ARG A 163 15.40 -14.64 15.60
N VAL A 164 14.29 -15.24 15.96
CA VAL A 164 13.74 -15.20 17.31
C VAL A 164 14.75 -15.79 18.30
N GLY A 165 15.01 -15.05 19.40
CA GLY A 165 15.96 -15.46 20.43
C GLY A 165 17.43 -15.16 20.12
N VAL A 166 17.75 -14.70 18.91
CA VAL A 166 19.10 -14.26 18.50
C VAL A 166 19.10 -12.76 18.24
N ASP A 167 18.19 -12.31 17.40
CA ASP A 167 18.09 -10.91 16.98
C ASP A 167 16.99 -10.19 17.76
N PRO A 168 17.08 -8.85 17.91
CA PRO A 168 16.09 -8.08 18.66
C PRO A 168 14.71 -8.11 17.94
N PRO A 169 13.62 -8.25 18.71
CA PRO A 169 12.28 -8.19 18.15
C PRO A 169 11.93 -6.77 17.66
N PRO A 170 10.96 -6.62 16.74
CA PRO A 170 10.37 -5.34 16.46
C PRO A 170 9.67 -4.77 17.70
N TYR A 171 9.49 -3.46 17.76
CA TYR A 171 8.93 -2.76 18.92
C TYR A 171 7.52 -3.25 19.30
N VAL A 172 6.68 -3.52 18.30
CA VAL A 172 5.40 -4.21 18.48
C VAL A 172 5.39 -5.46 17.60
N VAL A 173 5.21 -6.62 18.23
CA VAL A 173 4.97 -7.90 17.55
C VAL A 173 3.47 -8.12 17.48
N ASN A 174 2.88 -7.83 16.35
CA ASN A 174 1.46 -8.01 16.09
C ASN A 174 1.14 -9.47 15.76
N ALA A 175 -0.10 -9.89 15.99
CA ALA A 175 -0.54 -11.22 15.56
C ALA A 175 -0.77 -11.28 14.06
N LEU A 176 -0.35 -12.37 13.42
CA LEU A 176 -0.80 -12.74 12.08
C LEU A 176 -2.12 -13.48 12.14
N SER A 177 -2.94 -13.26 11.12
CA SER A 177 -4.14 -14.02 10.80
C SER A 177 -4.25 -14.21 9.30
N VAL A 178 -5.16 -15.07 8.86
CA VAL A 178 -5.48 -15.28 7.43
C VAL A 178 -6.98 -15.26 7.27
N GLU A 179 -7.47 -14.52 6.26
CA GLU A 179 -8.85 -14.64 5.82
C GLU A 179 -9.00 -15.95 5.03
N PRO A 180 -9.82 -16.90 5.49
CA PRO A 180 -9.81 -18.25 4.92
C PRO A 180 -10.58 -18.39 3.59
N THR A 181 -11.60 -17.55 3.33
CA THR A 181 -12.45 -17.67 2.13
C THR A 181 -11.74 -17.22 0.86
N LYS A 182 -10.99 -16.12 0.95
CA LYS A 182 -10.07 -15.64 -0.08
C LYS A 182 -8.75 -15.35 0.61
N PRO A 183 -7.80 -16.31 0.61
CA PRO A 183 -6.60 -16.21 1.44
C PRO A 183 -5.89 -14.86 1.31
N ARG A 184 -5.87 -14.13 2.42
CA ARG A 184 -5.16 -12.85 2.57
C ARG A 184 -4.43 -12.85 3.90
N LEU A 185 -3.16 -12.47 3.88
CA LEU A 185 -2.39 -12.29 5.09
C LEU A 185 -2.81 -11.01 5.78
N ILE A 186 -3.23 -11.11 7.04
CA ILE A 186 -3.70 -10.00 7.85
C ILE A 186 -2.74 -9.79 9.01
N LEU A 187 -2.22 -8.56 9.14
CA LEU A 187 -1.49 -8.11 10.30
C LEU A 187 -2.46 -7.46 11.29
N SER A 188 -2.68 -8.08 12.45
CA SER A 188 -3.64 -7.58 13.43
C SER A 188 -3.06 -6.43 14.26
N MET A 189 -3.13 -5.22 13.76
CA MET A 189 -2.61 -4.01 14.42
C MET A 189 -3.57 -3.40 15.45
N ARG A 190 -4.49 -4.19 16.02
CA ARG A 190 -5.52 -3.70 16.96
C ARG A 190 -4.95 -2.90 18.10
N ALA A 191 -3.84 -3.35 18.69
CA ALA A 191 -3.21 -2.65 19.81
C ALA A 191 -2.59 -1.31 19.40
N VAL A 192 -1.91 -1.25 18.26
CA VAL A 192 -1.36 -0.01 17.70
C VAL A 192 -2.49 0.97 17.36
N ASN A 193 -3.58 0.47 16.77
CA ASN A 193 -4.73 1.26 16.36
C ASN A 193 -5.46 1.97 17.52
N LEU A 194 -5.32 1.51 18.78
CA LEU A 194 -5.86 2.20 19.94
C LEU A 194 -5.20 3.57 20.14
N PHE A 195 -3.93 3.66 19.83
CA PHE A 195 -3.14 4.88 19.98
C PHE A 195 -3.20 5.79 18.74
N CYS A 196 -3.87 5.37 17.68
CA CYS A 196 -3.98 6.18 16.47
C CYS A 196 -5.25 7.02 16.48
N LYS A 197 -5.14 8.27 16.07
CA LYS A 197 -6.28 9.16 15.82
C LYS A 197 -7.15 8.63 14.68
N ASP A 198 -8.42 8.95 14.70
CA ASP A 198 -9.31 8.70 13.59
C ASP A 198 -9.04 9.70 12.47
N THR A 199 -8.97 9.20 11.25
CA THR A 199 -8.79 9.98 10.02
C THR A 199 -9.96 9.67 9.09
N PRO A 200 -11.13 10.28 9.33
CA PRO A 200 -12.29 10.03 8.49
C PRO A 200 -12.06 10.59 7.09
N PHE A 201 -12.45 9.82 6.08
CA PHE A 201 -12.55 10.25 4.70
C PHE A 201 -13.88 9.75 4.14
N ARG A 202 -14.34 10.39 3.08
CA ARG A 202 -15.65 10.08 2.50
C ARG A 202 -15.47 9.58 1.08
N LEU A 203 -16.03 8.42 0.80
CA LEU A 203 -16.20 7.93 -0.56
C LEU A 203 -17.49 8.51 -1.15
N THR A 204 -17.46 8.89 -2.43
CA THR A 204 -18.62 9.40 -3.14
C THR A 204 -19.63 8.26 -3.32
N PRO A 205 -20.89 8.40 -2.87
CA PRO A 205 -21.92 7.40 -3.12
C PRO A 205 -22.16 7.18 -4.62
N LEU A 206 -22.39 5.93 -5.03
CA LEU A 206 -22.67 5.60 -6.43
C LEU A 206 -23.84 6.41 -7.01
N SER A 207 -24.86 6.71 -6.20
CA SER A 207 -25.99 7.53 -6.58
C SER A 207 -25.61 8.97 -6.97
N ASP A 208 -24.52 9.48 -6.39
CA ASP A 208 -24.05 10.84 -6.66
C ASP A 208 -23.17 10.84 -7.91
N ILE A 209 -22.41 9.78 -8.15
CA ILE A 209 -21.59 9.60 -9.37
C ILE A 209 -22.46 9.74 -10.62
N VAL A 210 -23.58 9.01 -10.67
CA VAL A 210 -24.49 9.00 -11.83
C VAL A 210 -25.03 10.41 -12.16
N ARG A 211 -25.20 11.28 -11.17
CA ARG A 211 -25.71 12.64 -11.36
C ARG A 211 -24.71 13.59 -12.02
N HIS A 212 -23.43 13.29 -11.93
CA HIS A 212 -22.35 14.12 -12.46
C HIS A 212 -21.83 13.64 -13.84
N ILE A 213 -22.41 12.56 -14.34
CA ILE A 213 -22.02 11.97 -15.60
C ILE A 213 -22.87 12.59 -16.73
N PRO A 214 -22.29 13.29 -17.69
CA PRO A 214 -23.01 13.75 -18.87
C PRO A 214 -23.55 12.58 -19.70
N ASP A 215 -24.67 12.81 -20.39
CA ASP A 215 -25.20 11.84 -21.36
C ASP A 215 -24.16 11.50 -22.42
N GLN A 216 -24.14 10.23 -22.83
CA GLN A 216 -23.23 9.70 -23.87
C GLN A 216 -21.73 9.75 -23.51
N SER A 217 -21.39 9.86 -22.23
CA SER A 217 -19.99 9.82 -21.78
C SER A 217 -19.33 8.45 -22.01
N PHE A 218 -18.03 8.47 -22.25
CA PHE A 218 -17.20 7.27 -22.25
C PHE A 218 -16.66 7.00 -20.86
N PHE A 219 -16.60 5.74 -20.47
CA PHE A 219 -16.17 5.33 -19.12
C PHE A 219 -15.10 4.26 -19.17
N THR A 220 -14.19 4.32 -18.20
CA THR A 220 -13.26 3.23 -17.89
C THR A 220 -13.06 3.11 -16.40
N GLY A 221 -12.85 1.88 -15.94
CA GLY A 221 -12.43 1.57 -14.57
C GLY A 221 -10.97 1.17 -14.56
N LEU A 222 -10.25 1.63 -13.55
CA LEU A 222 -8.88 1.23 -13.26
C LEU A 222 -8.84 0.63 -11.86
N ASP A 223 -8.13 -0.47 -11.70
CA ASP A 223 -7.85 -1.12 -10.42
C ASP A 223 -6.36 -1.04 -10.13
N ASP A 224 -5.99 -0.49 -8.99
CA ASP A 224 -4.59 -0.33 -8.61
C ASP A 224 -4.02 -1.64 -8.08
N THR A 225 -3.14 -2.25 -8.84
CA THR A 225 -2.46 -3.48 -8.40
C THR A 225 -1.68 -3.25 -7.11
N GLN A 226 -2.09 -3.92 -6.03
CA GLN A 226 -1.46 -3.86 -4.71
C GLN A 226 -1.31 -2.43 -4.15
N GLY A 227 -2.31 -1.58 -4.32
CA GLY A 227 -2.30 -0.13 -4.09
C GLY A 227 -1.51 0.34 -2.85
N TYR A 228 -1.76 -0.23 -1.68
CA TYR A 228 -1.07 0.14 -0.43
C TYR A 228 0.45 -0.03 -0.48
N LYS A 229 0.97 -0.95 -1.28
CA LYS A 229 2.40 -1.18 -1.41
C LYS A 229 3.14 -0.14 -2.23
N HIS A 230 2.43 0.77 -2.88
CA HIS A 230 3.04 1.91 -3.56
C HIS A 230 3.56 2.98 -2.58
N LEU A 231 3.05 3.01 -1.35
CA LEU A 231 3.44 3.94 -0.30
C LEU A 231 4.36 3.27 0.73
N SER A 232 5.57 3.77 0.84
CA SER A 232 6.56 3.30 1.81
C SER A 232 6.25 3.85 3.21
N LEU A 233 6.70 3.12 4.23
CA LEU A 233 6.80 3.59 5.60
C LEU A 233 8.19 4.18 5.85
N THR A 234 8.30 5.14 6.77
CA THR A 234 9.61 5.55 7.30
C THR A 234 10.24 4.42 8.12
N GLU A 235 11.55 4.41 8.28
CA GLU A 235 12.23 3.36 9.06
C GLU A 235 11.77 3.34 10.52
N GLU A 236 11.46 4.51 11.11
CA GLU A 236 10.93 4.64 12.46
C GLU A 236 9.51 4.07 12.61
N SER A 237 8.78 3.94 11.51
CA SER A 237 7.42 3.40 11.49
C SER A 237 7.37 1.87 11.42
N MET A 238 8.35 1.27 10.75
CA MET A 238 8.39 -0.18 10.51
C MET A 238 8.34 -1.01 11.80
N PRO A 239 9.01 -0.64 12.93
CA PRO A 239 8.95 -1.41 14.16
C PRO A 239 7.56 -1.57 14.78
N PHE A 240 6.59 -0.72 14.42
CA PHE A 240 5.19 -0.87 14.85
C PHE A 240 4.40 -1.88 14.00
N CYS A 241 4.93 -2.25 12.85
CA CYS A 241 4.33 -3.18 11.88
C CYS A 241 5.00 -4.57 11.92
N GLY A 242 5.57 -4.93 13.06
CA GLY A 242 6.29 -6.18 13.22
C GLY A 242 5.40 -7.38 13.51
N PHE A 243 5.90 -8.58 13.21
CA PHE A 243 5.29 -9.86 13.54
C PHE A 243 6.35 -10.96 13.60
N GLU A 244 5.95 -12.12 14.13
CA GLU A 244 6.76 -13.35 14.16
C GLU A 244 6.16 -14.39 13.23
N PHE A 245 7.00 -15.09 12.49
CA PHE A 245 6.59 -16.30 11.77
C PHE A 245 7.76 -17.26 11.59
N SER A 246 7.50 -18.53 11.90
CA SER A 246 8.48 -19.63 11.72
C SER A 246 9.86 -19.37 12.36
N GLY A 247 9.87 -18.70 13.52
CA GLY A 247 11.11 -18.40 14.26
C GLY A 247 11.90 -17.21 13.73
N TYR A 248 11.27 -16.34 12.91
CA TYR A 248 11.88 -15.11 12.40
C TYR A 248 11.02 -13.89 12.70
N TRP A 249 11.68 -12.74 12.83
CA TRP A 249 11.07 -11.43 12.96
C TRP A 249 10.93 -10.75 11.61
N PHE A 250 9.78 -10.15 11.37
CA PHE A 250 9.49 -9.41 10.16
C PHE A 250 8.88 -8.05 10.47
N VAL A 251 9.02 -7.12 9.54
CA VAL A 251 8.29 -5.84 9.51
C VAL A 251 7.80 -5.54 8.11
N ASP A 252 6.59 -4.97 7.99
CA ASP A 252 6.15 -4.38 6.73
C ASP A 252 6.92 -3.07 6.47
N THR A 253 7.29 -2.82 5.22
CA THR A 253 8.00 -1.60 4.78
C THR A 253 7.09 -0.63 4.05
N THR A 254 5.88 -1.05 3.77
CA THR A 254 4.84 -0.29 3.07
C THR A 254 3.57 -0.28 3.91
N LEU A 255 2.54 0.47 3.49
CA LEU A 255 1.27 0.52 4.22
C LEU A 255 0.72 -0.87 4.52
N PRO A 256 0.57 -1.25 5.81
CA PRO A 256 0.08 -2.57 6.16
C PRO A 256 -1.44 -2.65 6.10
N PHE A 257 -1.95 -3.80 5.67
CA PHE A 257 -3.34 -4.16 5.93
C PHE A 257 -3.52 -4.43 7.43
N GLY A 258 -4.39 -3.64 8.07
CA GLY A 258 -4.68 -3.74 9.50
C GLY A 258 -4.36 -2.48 10.30
N TRP A 259 -3.56 -1.56 9.78
CA TRP A 259 -3.43 -0.23 10.35
C TRP A 259 -4.61 0.64 9.89
N LYS A 260 -5.35 1.21 10.85
CA LYS A 260 -6.61 1.89 10.55
C LYS A 260 -6.48 3.12 9.65
N ASN A 261 -5.30 3.76 9.64
CA ASN A 261 -5.06 4.95 8.83
C ASN A 261 -4.51 4.62 7.42
N SER A 262 -4.22 3.35 7.09
CA SER A 262 -3.72 2.97 5.76
C SER A 262 -4.66 3.41 4.63
N ALA A 263 -5.96 3.18 4.79
CA ALA A 263 -6.95 3.56 3.80
C ALA A 263 -7.01 5.08 3.59
N TYR A 264 -6.94 5.86 4.68
CA TYR A 264 -6.89 7.30 4.61
C TYR A 264 -5.66 7.81 3.85
N CYS A 265 -4.47 7.30 4.21
CA CYS A 265 -3.22 7.73 3.56
C CYS A 265 -3.24 7.43 2.07
N TYR A 266 -3.66 6.22 1.70
CA TYR A 266 -3.73 5.80 0.31
C TYR A 266 -4.77 6.60 -0.48
N PHE A 267 -5.98 6.76 0.08
CA PHE A 267 -7.05 7.55 -0.51
C PHE A 267 -6.63 9.01 -0.72
N SER A 268 -5.95 9.64 0.26
CA SER A 268 -5.51 11.03 0.16
C SER A 268 -4.53 11.25 -1.01
N VAL A 269 -3.60 10.32 -1.22
CA VAL A 269 -2.69 10.38 -2.38
C VAL A 269 -3.46 10.19 -3.68
N GLY A 270 -4.39 9.24 -3.71
CA GLY A 270 -5.25 9.00 -4.86
C GLY A 270 -6.13 10.19 -5.23
N GLU A 271 -6.63 10.95 -4.22
CA GLU A 271 -7.43 12.16 -4.46
C GLU A 271 -6.62 13.30 -5.10
N VAL A 272 -5.34 13.44 -4.79
CA VAL A 272 -4.48 14.40 -5.50
C VAL A 272 -4.43 14.11 -7.00
N LEU A 273 -4.31 12.83 -7.38
CA LEU A 273 -4.39 12.43 -8.78
C LEU A 273 -5.79 12.69 -9.36
N SER A 274 -6.86 12.50 -8.57
CA SER A 274 -8.21 12.85 -8.97
C SER A 274 -8.37 14.34 -9.26
N GLU A 275 -7.85 15.21 -8.38
CA GLU A 275 -7.89 16.68 -8.58
C GLU A 275 -7.10 17.09 -9.83
N TRP A 276 -5.94 16.47 -10.07
CA TRP A 276 -5.16 16.72 -11.29
C TRP A 276 -5.93 16.30 -12.55
N LEU A 277 -6.55 15.12 -12.56
CA LEU A 277 -7.35 14.63 -13.67
C LEU A 277 -8.56 15.54 -13.95
N ARG A 278 -9.25 15.98 -12.88
CA ARG A 278 -10.36 16.94 -13.00
C ARG A 278 -9.91 18.27 -13.62
N ALA A 279 -8.72 18.76 -13.25
CA ALA A 279 -8.13 19.95 -13.86
C ALA A 279 -7.82 19.77 -15.36
N GLN A 280 -7.65 18.53 -15.83
CA GLN A 280 -7.49 18.20 -17.26
C GLN A 280 -8.84 17.95 -17.98
N GLY A 281 -9.97 18.15 -17.31
CA GLY A 281 -11.30 17.93 -17.86
C GLY A 281 -11.78 16.47 -17.84
N VAL A 282 -11.08 15.61 -17.09
CA VAL A 282 -11.47 14.19 -16.88
C VAL A 282 -12.31 14.10 -15.63
N TYR A 283 -13.56 13.65 -15.75
CA TYR A 283 -14.34 13.27 -14.59
C TYR A 283 -13.73 12.03 -13.93
N THR A 284 -13.53 12.04 -12.63
CA THR A 284 -12.97 10.90 -11.94
C THR A 284 -13.49 10.79 -10.52
N GLU A 285 -13.75 9.57 -10.11
CA GLU A 285 -14.06 9.19 -8.74
C GLU A 285 -13.12 8.07 -8.28
N LEU A 286 -12.73 8.13 -7.02
CA LEU A 286 -11.83 7.18 -6.40
C LEU A 286 -12.54 6.42 -5.28
N TRP A 287 -12.44 5.09 -5.33
CA TRP A 287 -12.92 4.18 -4.29
C TRP A 287 -11.77 3.31 -3.79
N ILE A 288 -10.93 3.88 -2.94
CA ILE A 288 -9.72 3.27 -2.39
C ILE A 288 -8.73 2.90 -3.51
N ASP A 289 -8.80 1.70 -4.04
CA ASP A 289 -7.98 1.11 -5.10
C ASP A 289 -8.68 1.13 -6.48
N ASP A 290 -9.99 1.30 -6.50
CA ASP A 290 -10.77 1.40 -7.73
C ASP A 290 -10.91 2.87 -8.16
N ARG A 291 -10.52 3.18 -9.40
CA ARG A 291 -10.70 4.50 -9.99
C ARG A 291 -11.63 4.43 -11.20
N PHE A 292 -12.61 5.27 -11.17
CA PHE A 292 -13.55 5.46 -12.26
C PHE A 292 -13.19 6.74 -13.03
N LEU A 293 -13.09 6.63 -14.34
CA LEU A 293 -12.82 7.76 -15.23
C LEU A 293 -13.96 7.92 -16.23
N GLY A 294 -14.38 9.16 -16.46
CA GLY A 294 -15.41 9.49 -17.43
C GLY A 294 -15.07 10.76 -18.21
N MET A 295 -15.48 10.80 -19.47
CA MET A 295 -15.34 11.98 -20.30
C MET A 295 -16.59 12.18 -21.13
N ALA A 296 -17.06 13.42 -21.19
CA ALA A 296 -18.10 13.80 -22.11
C ALA A 296 -17.62 13.65 -23.57
N PRO A 297 -18.51 13.28 -24.52
CA PRO A 297 -18.16 13.34 -25.91
C PRO A 297 -17.80 14.78 -26.31
N PRO A 298 -16.90 14.98 -27.27
CA PRO A 298 -16.64 16.30 -27.77
C PRO A 298 -17.92 16.87 -28.41
N LEU A 299 -18.19 18.14 -28.13
CA LEU A 299 -19.30 18.89 -28.74
C LEU A 299 -19.11 19.00 -30.24
#